data_f403392a9ade6fa7fc758e25b7af7f98
#
_entry.id   f403392a9ade6fa7fc758e25b7af7f98
#
_cell.length_a   1.000
_cell.length_b   1.000
_cell.length_c   1.000
_cell.angle_alpha   90.00
_cell.angle_beta   90.00
_cell.angle_gamma   90.00
#
_symmetry.space_group_name_H-M   'P 1'
#
loop_
_entity.id
_entity.type
_entity.pdbx_description
1 polymer ?
#
loop_
_entity_poly.entity_id
_entity_poly.type
_entity_poly.pdbx_seq_one_letter_code
_entity_poly.pdbx_strand_id
1 'polypeptide(L)'
;VDTDFVDLAAFLAAGYQVKVHPTFLLDCKQEPENLWAGLRDKTKNVIRRAREHLTVCDIDDVNLFTNFYEQNLAGEESYFDLSFLASAYAAAHARQQGKIVAAVDSSGVVHAKVFFIWDDKYFHYFLSTRDRNLAHLGAVSLLVWTGIELAHSRELCFDFDGGIFNDAKYKFMVAFGGEVANRFEIVRSTPLYQVQHTVRRMPRALMRSILPPRRDSAARARPDNKSSA
;
A
#
# COMPACT_ATOMS: atom_id res chain seq x y z
N VAL A 1 -7.83 -14.37 0.59
CA VAL A 1 -8.73 -15.09 1.51
C VAL A 1 -8.48 -14.58 2.91
N ASP A 2 -9.54 -14.44 3.68
CA ASP A 2 -9.54 -13.90 5.05
C ASP A 2 -8.59 -14.67 5.99
N THR A 3 -8.09 -14.00 7.02
CA THR A 3 -7.18 -14.58 8.01
C THR A 3 -7.80 -15.72 8.82
N ASP A 4 -9.12 -15.77 8.92
CA ASP A 4 -9.86 -16.85 9.61
C ASP A 4 -9.99 -18.12 8.76
N PHE A 5 -9.59 -18.07 7.49
CA PHE A 5 -9.66 -19.22 6.62
C PHE A 5 -8.46 -20.14 6.84
N VAL A 6 -8.68 -21.33 7.38
CA VAL A 6 -7.63 -22.29 7.77
C VAL A 6 -7.57 -23.54 6.90
N ASP A 7 -8.65 -23.91 6.18
CA ASP A 7 -8.67 -25.11 5.35
C ASP A 7 -8.25 -24.84 3.91
N LEU A 8 -6.99 -25.06 3.62
CA LEU A 8 -6.42 -24.92 2.29
C LEU A 8 -6.35 -26.23 1.49
N ALA A 9 -6.71 -27.36 2.13
CA ALA A 9 -6.50 -28.68 1.56
C ALA A 9 -7.27 -28.88 0.25
N ALA A 10 -8.52 -28.42 0.19
CA ALA A 10 -9.34 -28.52 -1.01
C ALA A 10 -8.77 -27.76 -2.20
N PHE A 11 -8.20 -26.57 -1.98
CA PHE A 11 -7.56 -25.76 -3.03
C PHE A 11 -6.26 -26.41 -3.52
N LEU A 12 -5.42 -26.90 -2.60
CA LEU A 12 -4.20 -27.61 -2.95
C LEU A 12 -4.49 -28.90 -3.74
N ALA A 13 -5.48 -29.67 -3.31
CA ALA A 13 -5.92 -30.89 -4.01
C ALA A 13 -6.48 -30.58 -5.42
N ALA A 14 -7.14 -29.45 -5.60
CA ALA A 14 -7.63 -28.97 -6.89
C ALA A 14 -6.54 -28.29 -7.77
N GLY A 15 -5.26 -28.31 -7.34
CA GLY A 15 -4.14 -27.79 -8.10
C GLY A 15 -3.98 -26.26 -8.07
N TYR A 16 -4.54 -25.59 -7.07
CA TYR A 16 -4.28 -24.18 -6.83
C TYR A 16 -2.92 -23.98 -6.17
N GLN A 17 -2.27 -22.88 -6.52
CA GLN A 17 -1.09 -22.39 -5.79
C GLN A 17 -1.55 -21.52 -4.64
N VAL A 18 -0.97 -21.74 -3.46
CA VAL A 18 -1.24 -20.95 -2.26
C VAL A 18 0.02 -20.19 -1.89
N LYS A 19 -0.12 -18.87 -1.76
CA LYS A 19 0.93 -18.00 -1.22
C LYS A 19 0.47 -17.41 0.09
N VAL A 20 1.38 -17.35 1.05
CA VAL A 20 1.12 -16.74 2.36
C VAL A 20 1.55 -15.28 2.32
N HIS A 21 0.64 -14.40 2.67
CA HIS A 21 0.90 -12.98 2.83
C HIS A 21 0.65 -12.61 4.30
N PRO A 22 1.70 -12.53 5.13
CA PRO A 22 1.52 -12.15 6.52
C PRO A 22 1.06 -10.69 6.61
N THR A 23 0.15 -10.42 7.53
CA THR A 23 -0.26 -9.09 7.96
C THR A 23 -0.17 -8.97 9.48
N PHE A 24 -0.49 -7.80 10.02
CA PHE A 24 -0.60 -7.57 11.45
C PHE A 24 -2.00 -7.08 11.78
N LEU A 25 -2.63 -7.73 12.72
CA LEU A 25 -3.96 -7.39 13.20
C LEU A 25 -3.89 -6.88 14.63
N LEU A 26 -4.71 -5.88 14.93
CA LEU A 26 -4.95 -5.41 16.28
C LEU A 26 -6.46 -5.40 16.53
N ASP A 27 -6.91 -6.20 17.49
CA ASP A 27 -8.31 -6.19 17.90
C ASP A 27 -8.61 -4.87 18.63
N CYS A 28 -9.38 -4.00 17.98
CA CYS A 28 -9.76 -2.69 18.53
C CYS A 28 -11.10 -2.68 19.27
N LYS A 29 -11.73 -3.85 19.50
CA LYS A 29 -12.95 -3.97 20.32
C LYS A 29 -12.68 -3.86 21.83
N GLN A 30 -11.42 -3.99 22.23
CA GLN A 30 -10.99 -3.82 23.62
C GLN A 30 -11.06 -2.35 24.05
N GLU A 31 -11.04 -2.10 25.37
CA GLU A 31 -11.08 -0.75 25.92
C GLU A 31 -9.89 0.11 25.46
N PRO A 32 -10.10 1.43 25.21
CA PRO A 32 -9.06 2.34 24.71
C PRO A 32 -7.79 2.36 25.56
N GLU A 33 -7.94 2.23 26.88
CA GLU A 33 -6.85 2.18 27.84
C GLU A 33 -5.95 0.96 27.59
N ASN A 34 -6.54 -0.18 27.24
CA ASN A 34 -5.81 -1.41 26.92
C ASN A 34 -5.08 -1.29 25.58
N LEU A 35 -5.72 -0.69 24.57
CA LEU A 35 -5.08 -0.37 23.29
C LEU A 35 -3.85 0.52 23.50
N TRP A 36 -3.99 1.57 24.30
CA TRP A 36 -2.88 2.46 24.62
C TRP A 36 -1.80 1.75 25.45
N ALA A 37 -2.19 0.94 26.45
CA ALA A 37 -1.27 0.16 27.28
C ALA A 37 -0.43 -0.81 26.43
N GLY A 38 -1.02 -1.44 25.40
CA GLY A 38 -0.38 -2.37 24.49
C GLY A 38 0.70 -1.76 23.60
N LEU A 39 0.72 -0.44 23.43
CA LEU A 39 1.78 0.25 22.69
C LEU A 39 3.13 0.13 23.42
N ARG A 40 4.23 -0.02 22.65
CA ARG A 40 5.58 0.14 23.23
C ARG A 40 5.79 1.56 23.76
N ASP A 41 6.51 1.72 24.86
CA ASP A 41 6.74 3.04 25.50
C ASP A 41 7.37 4.07 24.57
N LYS A 42 8.30 3.63 23.73
CA LYS A 42 8.89 4.51 22.70
C LYS A 42 7.81 5.04 21.74
N THR A 43 6.85 4.23 21.33
CA THR A 43 5.75 4.62 20.44
C THR A 43 4.81 5.60 21.14
N LYS A 44 4.44 5.34 22.41
CA LYS A 44 3.66 6.28 23.24
C LYS A 44 4.32 7.66 23.29
N ASN A 45 5.63 7.70 23.53
CA ASN A 45 6.38 8.95 23.62
C ASN A 45 6.44 9.68 22.26
N VAL A 46 6.58 8.94 21.16
CA VAL A 46 6.54 9.52 19.81
C VAL A 46 5.17 10.15 19.52
N ILE A 47 4.09 9.45 19.84
CA ILE A 47 2.71 9.96 19.64
C ILE A 47 2.45 11.18 20.51
N ARG A 48 2.84 11.17 21.81
CA ARG A 48 2.66 12.33 22.70
C ARG A 48 3.37 13.57 22.15
N ARG A 49 4.66 13.43 21.77
CA ARG A 49 5.42 14.52 21.17
C ARG A 49 4.83 15.01 19.85
N ALA A 50 4.35 14.09 19.01
CA ALA A 50 3.68 14.48 17.78
C ALA A 50 2.43 15.34 18.06
N ARG A 51 1.63 15.00 19.06
CA ARG A 51 0.45 15.79 19.48
C ARG A 51 0.79 17.20 20.00
N GLU A 52 2.01 17.43 20.47
CA GLU A 52 2.46 18.76 20.89
C GLU A 52 2.70 19.69 19.70
N HIS A 53 3.00 19.15 18.52
CA HIS A 53 3.43 19.92 17.35
C HIS A 53 2.50 19.80 16.15
N LEU A 54 1.67 18.76 16.11
CA LEU A 54 0.86 18.39 14.96
C LEU A 54 -0.61 18.24 15.33
N THR A 55 -1.47 18.75 14.47
CA THR A 55 -2.93 18.54 14.51
C THR A 55 -3.33 17.56 13.41
N VAL A 56 -4.28 16.68 13.71
CA VAL A 56 -4.86 15.78 12.70
C VAL A 56 -6.07 16.45 12.07
N CYS A 57 -6.12 16.48 10.75
CA CYS A 57 -7.26 16.98 9.99
C CYS A 57 -7.70 16.01 8.91
N ASP A 58 -8.98 16.05 8.56
CA ASP A 58 -9.57 15.28 7.49
C ASP A 58 -9.23 15.87 6.12
N ILE A 59 -9.09 15.02 5.12
CA ILE A 59 -8.87 15.41 3.72
C ILE A 59 -9.98 14.80 2.87
N ASP A 60 -10.82 15.64 2.30
CA ASP A 60 -11.95 15.21 1.47
C ASP A 60 -11.61 15.18 -0.04
N ASP A 61 -10.56 15.91 -0.45
CA ASP A 61 -10.05 15.89 -1.82
C ASP A 61 -8.91 14.90 -1.99
N VAL A 62 -9.18 13.81 -2.71
CA VAL A 62 -8.18 12.77 -3.01
C VAL A 62 -6.98 13.31 -3.79
N ASN A 63 -7.13 14.37 -4.58
CA ASN A 63 -6.02 14.97 -5.32
C ASN A 63 -4.97 15.55 -4.37
N LEU A 64 -5.37 16.08 -3.22
CA LEU A 64 -4.44 16.53 -2.20
C LEU A 64 -3.62 15.37 -1.62
N PHE A 65 -4.18 14.15 -1.59
CA PHE A 65 -3.43 12.96 -1.17
C PHE A 65 -2.51 12.47 -2.28
N THR A 66 -3.02 12.29 -3.48
CA THR A 66 -2.24 11.71 -4.60
C THR A 66 -1.07 12.60 -5.00
N ASN A 67 -1.25 13.93 -5.07
CA ASN A 67 -0.19 14.88 -5.35
C ASN A 67 0.90 14.84 -4.25
N PHE A 68 0.51 14.80 -2.98
CA PHE A 68 1.45 14.70 -1.88
C PHE A 68 2.18 13.35 -1.88
N TYR A 69 1.49 12.26 -2.22
CA TYR A 69 2.09 10.95 -2.37
C TYR A 69 3.14 10.92 -3.49
N GLU A 70 2.81 11.44 -4.68
CA GLU A 70 3.70 11.50 -5.83
C GLU A 70 4.96 12.33 -5.53
N GLN A 71 4.81 13.51 -4.92
CA GLN A 71 5.91 14.38 -4.52
C GLN A 71 6.89 13.71 -3.56
N ASN A 72 6.42 12.78 -2.74
CA ASN A 72 7.19 12.11 -1.70
C ASN A 72 7.66 10.69 -2.05
N LEU A 73 7.50 10.25 -3.30
CA LEU A 73 8.05 8.98 -3.80
C LEU A 73 9.57 8.94 -3.81
N ALA A 74 10.23 10.11 -3.86
CA ALA A 74 11.69 10.26 -3.80
C ALA A 74 12.45 9.40 -4.84
N GLY A 75 11.88 9.28 -6.05
CA GLY A 75 12.44 8.48 -7.15
C GLY A 75 12.13 6.99 -7.07
N GLU A 76 11.38 6.54 -6.07
CA GLU A 76 10.83 5.19 -6.03
C GLU A 76 9.62 5.10 -6.97
N GLU A 77 9.38 3.92 -7.56
CA GLU A 77 8.14 3.68 -8.32
C GLU A 77 6.95 3.70 -7.38
N SER A 78 5.84 4.26 -7.84
CA SER A 78 4.59 4.23 -7.09
C SER A 78 4.10 2.80 -6.90
N TYR A 79 3.67 2.48 -5.69
CA TYR A 79 3.09 1.17 -5.37
C TYR A 79 1.77 0.94 -6.11
N PHE A 80 1.01 2.01 -6.31
CA PHE A 80 -0.28 2.01 -6.99
C PHE A 80 -0.28 3.07 -8.09
N ASP A 81 -1.00 2.80 -9.16
CA ASP A 81 -1.38 3.81 -10.13
C ASP A 81 -2.21 4.91 -9.45
N LEU A 82 -1.91 6.18 -9.72
CA LEU A 82 -2.63 7.30 -9.11
C LEU A 82 -4.12 7.31 -9.47
N SER A 83 -4.47 6.87 -10.69
CA SER A 83 -5.86 6.72 -11.11
C SER A 83 -6.59 5.62 -10.33
N PHE A 84 -5.88 4.55 -9.94
CA PHE A 84 -6.40 3.52 -9.06
C PHE A 84 -6.68 4.09 -7.66
N LEU A 85 -5.76 4.88 -7.10
CA LEU A 85 -5.96 5.51 -5.78
C LEU A 85 -7.19 6.43 -5.77
N ALA A 86 -7.36 7.24 -6.82
CA ALA A 86 -8.53 8.10 -6.95
C ALA A 86 -9.84 7.29 -7.04
N SER A 87 -9.84 6.21 -7.83
CA SER A 87 -11.00 5.32 -7.98
C SER A 87 -11.31 4.56 -6.68
N ALA A 88 -10.29 4.08 -5.97
CA ALA A 88 -10.43 3.40 -4.68
C ALA A 88 -11.02 4.35 -3.63
N TYR A 89 -10.53 5.60 -3.58
CA TYR A 89 -11.09 6.61 -2.69
C TYR A 89 -12.55 6.91 -3.02
N ALA A 90 -12.89 7.17 -4.27
CA ALA A 90 -14.26 7.46 -4.70
C ALA A 90 -15.22 6.31 -4.33
N ALA A 91 -14.80 5.06 -4.55
CA ALA A 91 -15.59 3.89 -4.21
C ALA A 91 -15.77 3.69 -2.70
N ALA A 92 -14.72 3.93 -1.92
CA ALA A 92 -14.77 3.83 -0.46
C ALA A 92 -15.57 4.99 0.15
N HIS A 93 -15.36 6.22 -0.33
CA HIS A 93 -16.07 7.42 0.14
C HIS A 93 -17.58 7.32 -0.11
N ALA A 94 -17.99 6.86 -1.30
CA ALA A 94 -19.41 6.66 -1.62
C ALA A 94 -20.12 5.65 -0.69
N ARG A 95 -19.36 4.73 -0.09
CA ARG A 95 -19.85 3.75 0.89
C ARG A 95 -19.66 4.21 2.34
N GLN A 96 -19.07 5.37 2.57
CA GLN A 96 -18.64 5.83 3.90
C GLN A 96 -17.66 4.85 4.58
N GLN A 97 -16.84 4.19 3.77
CA GLN A 97 -15.86 3.18 4.15
C GLN A 97 -14.41 3.60 3.80
N GLY A 98 -14.18 4.88 3.64
CA GLY A 98 -12.85 5.43 3.35
C GLY A 98 -12.64 6.81 3.97
N LYS A 99 -11.42 7.06 4.43
CA LYS A 99 -11.02 8.33 5.03
C LYS A 99 -9.55 8.63 4.78
N ILE A 100 -9.26 9.86 4.40
CA ILE A 100 -7.89 10.37 4.37
C ILE A 100 -7.71 11.35 5.51
N VAL A 101 -6.60 11.21 6.24
CA VAL A 101 -6.21 12.13 7.30
C VAL A 101 -4.81 12.66 7.08
N ALA A 102 -4.55 13.88 7.54
CA ALA A 102 -3.25 14.53 7.48
C ALA A 102 -2.80 14.98 8.86
N ALA A 103 -1.50 14.94 9.11
CA ALA A 103 -0.86 15.57 10.25
C ALA A 103 -0.22 16.88 9.80
N VAL A 104 -0.66 18.00 10.39
CA VAL A 104 -0.35 19.36 9.97
C VAL A 104 0.21 20.14 11.17
N ASP A 105 1.26 20.90 10.98
CA ASP A 105 1.81 21.77 12.01
C ASP A 105 1.04 23.12 12.15
N SER A 106 1.42 23.91 13.14
CA SER A 106 0.81 25.22 13.41
C SER A 106 0.96 26.25 12.28
N SER A 107 1.89 26.01 11.34
CA SER A 107 2.12 26.85 10.16
C SER A 107 1.31 26.38 8.95
N GLY A 108 0.51 25.31 9.08
CA GLY A 108 -0.25 24.70 8.00
C GLY A 108 0.53 23.77 7.10
N VAL A 109 1.79 23.41 7.47
CA VAL A 109 2.63 22.50 6.70
C VAL A 109 2.22 21.05 6.98
N VAL A 110 2.00 20.27 5.91
CA VAL A 110 1.62 18.86 6.00
C VAL A 110 2.85 17.98 6.15
N HIS A 111 2.94 17.22 7.25
CA HIS A 111 4.04 16.32 7.53
C HIS A 111 3.80 14.89 7.03
N ALA A 112 2.57 14.41 7.09
CA ALA A 112 2.20 13.08 6.61
C ALA A 112 0.71 13.03 6.27
N LYS A 113 0.34 12.06 5.43
CA LYS A 113 -1.03 11.69 5.13
C LYS A 113 -1.19 10.20 5.18
N VAL A 114 -2.38 9.74 5.59
CA VAL A 114 -2.77 8.34 5.60
C VAL A 114 -4.14 8.19 4.97
N PHE A 115 -4.27 7.21 4.11
CA PHE A 115 -5.55 6.77 3.56
C PHE A 115 -5.95 5.46 4.25
N PHE A 116 -7.11 5.46 4.88
CA PHE A 116 -7.75 4.31 5.50
C PHE A 116 -8.96 3.89 4.67
N ILE A 117 -9.17 2.59 4.59
CA ILE A 117 -10.41 1.98 4.06
C ILE A 117 -10.87 0.92 5.04
N TRP A 118 -12.17 0.63 5.09
CA TRP A 118 -12.69 -0.40 5.97
C TRP A 118 -13.88 -1.13 5.34
N ASP A 119 -14.14 -2.30 5.86
CA ASP A 119 -15.33 -3.11 5.63
C ASP A 119 -16.04 -3.39 6.96
N ASP A 120 -16.89 -4.39 7.02
CA ASP A 120 -17.66 -4.75 8.21
C ASP A 120 -16.79 -5.44 9.31
N LYS A 121 -15.54 -5.78 9.01
CA LYS A 121 -14.66 -6.56 9.89
C LYS A 121 -13.32 -5.89 10.15
N TYR A 122 -12.72 -5.31 9.11
CA TYR A 122 -11.38 -4.76 9.15
C TYR A 122 -11.32 -3.28 8.82
N PHE A 123 -10.48 -2.56 9.55
CA PHE A 123 -10.07 -1.19 9.30
C PHE A 123 -8.63 -1.20 8.80
N HIS A 124 -8.43 -0.98 7.50
CA HIS A 124 -7.13 -1.14 6.84
C HIS A 124 -6.31 0.15 6.84
N TYR A 125 -5.07 0.06 7.28
CA TYR A 125 -4.02 1.05 7.03
C TYR A 125 -3.55 0.89 5.57
N PHE A 126 -4.33 1.46 4.63
CA PHE A 126 -4.19 1.16 3.21
C PHE A 126 -2.94 1.76 2.60
N LEU A 127 -2.70 3.05 2.80
CA LEU A 127 -1.51 3.73 2.25
C LEU A 127 -1.13 4.94 3.10
N SER A 128 0.17 5.12 3.33
CA SER A 128 0.70 6.30 4.00
C SER A 128 1.85 6.92 3.22
N THR A 129 2.00 8.23 3.38
CA THR A 129 3.11 8.99 2.84
C THR A 129 3.49 10.11 3.80
N ARG A 130 4.77 10.46 3.84
CA ARG A 130 5.28 11.56 4.64
C ARG A 130 6.22 12.44 3.83
N ASP A 131 6.32 13.71 4.16
CA ASP A 131 7.36 14.56 3.62
C ASP A 131 8.72 14.15 4.21
N ARG A 132 9.63 13.71 3.34
CA ARG A 132 10.97 13.24 3.72
C ARG A 132 11.94 14.40 4.00
N ASN A 133 11.59 15.61 3.56
CA ASN A 133 12.41 16.82 3.76
C ASN A 133 12.15 17.47 5.12
N LEU A 134 11.04 17.13 5.77
CA LEU A 134 10.69 17.66 7.08
C LEU A 134 11.25 16.82 8.23
N ALA A 135 11.42 17.47 9.38
CA ALA A 135 11.84 16.80 10.61
C ALA A 135 10.88 15.66 10.97
N HIS A 136 11.43 14.56 11.48
CA HIS A 136 10.64 13.40 11.87
C HIS A 136 9.97 13.65 13.23
N LEU A 137 8.79 14.29 13.21
CA LEU A 137 7.99 14.59 14.42
C LEU A 137 7.05 13.44 14.85
N GLY A 138 7.14 12.26 14.23
CA GLY A 138 6.24 11.15 14.54
C GLY A 138 4.87 11.24 13.89
N ALA A 139 4.71 12.04 12.83
CA ALA A 139 3.45 12.29 12.13
C ALA A 139 2.73 11.00 11.72
N VAL A 140 3.43 10.04 11.09
CA VAL A 140 2.83 8.76 10.69
C VAL A 140 2.36 7.97 11.92
N SER A 141 3.13 7.97 13.02
CA SER A 141 2.72 7.26 14.25
C SER A 141 1.47 7.89 14.87
N LEU A 142 1.35 9.21 14.83
CA LEU A 142 0.14 9.91 15.26
C LEU A 142 -1.06 9.51 14.41
N LEU A 143 -0.91 9.51 13.07
CA LEU A 143 -2.00 9.15 12.16
C LEU A 143 -2.41 7.67 12.28
N VAL A 144 -1.45 6.76 12.49
CA VAL A 144 -1.77 5.33 12.75
C VAL A 144 -2.55 5.19 14.05
N TRP A 145 -2.15 5.89 15.11
CA TRP A 145 -2.92 5.89 16.35
C TRP A 145 -4.33 6.45 16.17
N THR A 146 -4.49 7.53 15.42
CA THR A 146 -5.81 8.06 15.03
C THR A 146 -6.64 7.00 14.28
N GLY A 147 -6.01 6.23 13.38
CA GLY A 147 -6.67 5.12 12.69
C GLY A 147 -7.14 4.02 13.64
N ILE A 148 -6.34 3.69 14.67
CA ILE A 148 -6.70 2.72 15.72
C ILE A 148 -7.89 3.24 16.54
N GLU A 149 -7.89 4.53 16.92
CA GLU A 149 -9.02 5.18 17.62
C GLU A 149 -10.31 5.15 16.75
N LEU A 150 -10.17 5.35 15.42
CA LEU A 150 -11.29 5.25 14.47
C LEU A 150 -11.79 3.81 14.30
N ALA A 151 -10.89 2.83 14.28
CA ALA A 151 -11.24 1.41 14.23
C ALA A 151 -11.98 0.98 15.51
N HIS A 152 -11.50 1.42 16.67
CA HIS A 152 -12.16 1.19 17.96
C HIS A 152 -13.59 1.75 17.97
N SER A 153 -13.79 3.00 17.53
CA SER A 153 -15.12 3.62 17.49
C SER A 153 -16.13 2.90 16.57
N ARG A 154 -15.64 1.98 15.72
CA ARG A 154 -16.44 1.14 14.80
C ARG A 154 -16.46 -0.33 15.21
N GLU A 155 -15.82 -0.68 16.30
CA GLU A 155 -15.66 -2.07 16.78
C GLU A 155 -15.02 -3.01 15.72
N LEU A 156 -14.09 -2.47 14.91
CA LEU A 156 -13.38 -3.19 13.86
C LEU A 156 -12.01 -3.66 14.32
N CYS A 157 -11.46 -4.66 13.64
CA CYS A 157 -10.08 -5.07 13.78
C CYS A 157 -9.19 -4.17 12.90
N PHE A 158 -8.16 -3.54 13.47
CA PHE A 158 -7.22 -2.73 12.70
C PHE A 158 -6.20 -3.63 12.01
N ASP A 159 -6.11 -3.50 10.69
CA ASP A 159 -5.19 -4.25 9.85
C ASP A 159 -4.11 -3.31 9.31
N PHE A 160 -2.87 -3.60 9.64
CA PHE A 160 -1.72 -2.82 9.18
C PHE A 160 -1.37 -3.05 7.70
N ASP A 161 -2.09 -3.93 7.01
CA ASP A 161 -1.93 -4.28 5.60
C ASP A 161 -0.46 -4.51 5.22
N GLY A 162 0.09 -5.57 5.72
CA GLY A 162 1.53 -5.86 5.87
C GLY A 162 2.43 -5.82 4.64
N GLY A 163 1.95 -5.66 3.41
CA GLY A 163 2.73 -5.40 2.19
C GLY A 163 4.11 -6.06 2.13
N ILE A 164 5.13 -5.32 1.72
CA ILE A 164 6.52 -5.79 1.69
C ILE A 164 7.11 -5.77 3.10
N PHE A 165 7.48 -6.95 3.61
CA PHE A 165 8.12 -7.10 4.90
C PHE A 165 9.59 -6.70 4.87
N ASN A 166 9.95 -5.77 5.74
CA ASN A 166 11.32 -5.56 6.18
C ASN A 166 11.33 -5.37 7.70
N ASP A 167 12.52 -5.46 8.29
CA ASP A 167 12.70 -5.37 9.74
C ASP A 167 12.14 -4.08 10.36
N ALA A 168 12.23 -2.96 9.65
CA ALA A 168 11.71 -1.67 10.14
C ALA A 168 10.18 -1.64 10.18
N LYS A 169 9.51 -2.15 9.14
CA LYS A 169 8.04 -2.27 9.09
C LYS A 169 7.53 -3.24 10.15
N TYR A 170 8.19 -4.40 10.29
CA TYR A 170 7.87 -5.36 11.33
C TYR A 170 7.92 -4.72 12.72
N LYS A 171 9.04 -4.07 13.07
CA LYS A 171 9.22 -3.39 14.35
C LYS A 171 8.20 -2.28 14.58
N PHE A 172 7.81 -1.58 13.50
CA PHE A 172 6.79 -0.54 13.55
C PHE A 172 5.42 -1.12 13.92
N MET A 173 4.96 -2.16 13.21
CA MET A 173 3.64 -2.77 13.42
C MET A 173 3.52 -3.40 14.81
N VAL A 174 4.54 -4.17 15.23
CA VAL A 174 4.60 -4.77 16.58
C VAL A 174 4.66 -3.70 17.68
N ALA A 175 5.20 -2.52 17.40
CA ALA A 175 5.25 -1.43 18.37
C ALA A 175 3.88 -0.81 18.67
N PHE A 176 2.89 -1.07 17.82
CA PHE A 176 1.47 -0.71 18.05
C PHE A 176 0.65 -1.84 18.69
N GLY A 177 1.26 -2.98 19.03
CA GLY A 177 0.57 -4.12 19.62
C GLY A 177 -0.07 -5.05 18.58
N GLY A 178 0.24 -4.88 17.30
CA GLY A 178 -0.28 -5.77 16.25
C GLY A 178 0.28 -7.19 16.38
N GLU A 179 -0.57 -8.18 16.17
CA GLU A 179 -0.24 -9.60 16.15
C GLU A 179 -0.18 -10.12 14.70
N VAL A 180 0.76 -11.04 14.44
CA VAL A 180 0.93 -11.60 13.10
C VAL A 180 -0.27 -12.48 12.76
N ALA A 181 -0.87 -12.22 11.61
CA ALA A 181 -1.90 -13.05 10.99
C ALA A 181 -1.52 -13.39 9.53
N ASN A 182 -2.02 -14.49 9.02
CA ASN A 182 -1.74 -14.93 7.65
C ASN A 182 -2.96 -14.72 6.76
N ARG A 183 -2.74 -14.01 5.65
CA ARG A 183 -3.65 -14.00 4.50
C ARG A 183 -3.14 -14.94 3.44
N PHE A 184 -4.05 -15.51 2.66
CA PHE A 184 -3.70 -16.46 1.62
C PHE A 184 -4.13 -15.93 0.26
N GLU A 185 -3.18 -15.86 -0.66
CA GLU A 185 -3.46 -15.68 -2.08
C GLU A 185 -3.60 -17.06 -2.72
N ILE A 186 -4.79 -17.37 -3.23
CA ILE A 186 -5.12 -18.65 -3.85
C ILE A 186 -5.24 -18.43 -5.35
N VAL A 187 -4.30 -18.93 -6.13
CA VAL A 187 -4.20 -18.67 -7.57
C VAL A 187 -4.27 -19.96 -8.35
N ARG A 188 -5.14 -20.01 -9.35
CA ARG A 188 -5.10 -21.02 -10.41
C ARG A 188 -4.81 -20.32 -11.73
N SER A 189 -3.67 -20.63 -12.32
CA SER A 189 -3.27 -20.05 -13.59
C SER A 189 -3.13 -21.13 -14.65
N THR A 190 -3.55 -20.84 -15.89
CA THR A 190 -3.30 -21.71 -17.03
C THR A 190 -1.82 -21.72 -17.37
N PRO A 191 -1.26 -22.81 -17.95
CA PRO A 191 0.14 -22.83 -18.40
C PRO A 191 0.50 -21.66 -19.32
N LEU A 192 -0.43 -21.27 -20.19
CA LEU A 192 -0.23 -20.14 -21.10
C LEU A 192 -0.08 -18.82 -20.33
N TYR A 193 -0.90 -18.58 -19.32
CA TYR A 193 -0.79 -17.38 -18.47
C TYR A 193 0.53 -17.38 -17.69
N GLN A 194 0.97 -18.53 -17.17
CA GLN A 194 2.25 -18.65 -16.47
C GLN A 194 3.42 -18.27 -17.38
N VAL A 195 3.42 -18.78 -18.61
CA VAL A 195 4.44 -18.42 -19.62
C VAL A 195 4.42 -16.93 -19.92
N GLN A 196 3.25 -16.36 -20.20
CA GLN A 196 3.12 -14.91 -20.50
C GLN A 196 3.58 -14.04 -19.32
N HIS A 197 3.23 -14.42 -18.11
CA HIS A 197 3.60 -13.70 -16.90
C HIS A 197 5.11 -13.79 -16.61
N THR A 198 5.70 -14.95 -16.86
CA THR A 198 7.16 -15.16 -16.73
C THR A 198 7.92 -14.32 -17.75
N VAL A 199 7.47 -14.32 -19.00
CA VAL A 199 8.06 -13.51 -20.09
C VAL A 199 7.98 -12.01 -19.77
N ARG A 200 6.85 -11.52 -19.25
CA ARG A 200 6.70 -10.11 -18.86
C ARG A 200 7.61 -9.67 -17.73
N ARG A 201 7.98 -10.59 -16.83
CA ARG A 201 8.90 -10.35 -15.70
C ARG A 201 10.37 -10.54 -16.05
N MET A 202 10.69 -11.07 -17.24
CA MET A 202 12.08 -11.22 -17.65
C MET A 202 12.74 -9.85 -17.86
N PRO A 203 13.94 -9.64 -17.33
CA PRO A 203 14.73 -8.44 -17.62
C PRO A 203 14.88 -8.26 -19.14
N ARG A 204 14.71 -7.03 -19.62
CA ARG A 204 14.82 -6.72 -21.06
C ARG A 204 16.13 -7.22 -21.71
N ALA A 205 17.20 -7.32 -20.92
CA ALA A 205 18.48 -7.89 -21.36
C ALA A 205 18.36 -9.38 -21.74
N LEU A 206 17.61 -10.17 -20.95
CA LEU A 206 17.39 -11.59 -21.22
C LEU A 206 16.43 -11.82 -22.40
N MET A 207 15.44 -10.93 -22.58
CA MET A 207 14.52 -11.00 -23.72
C MET A 207 15.23 -10.78 -25.07
N ARG A 208 16.26 -9.92 -25.09
CA ARG A 208 17.06 -9.66 -26.31
C ARG A 208 17.96 -10.86 -26.70
N SER A 209 18.33 -11.73 -25.76
CA SER A 209 19.13 -12.94 -26.07
C SER A 209 18.29 -14.11 -26.56
N ILE A 210 16.97 -14.11 -26.33
CA ILE A 210 16.07 -15.22 -26.71
C ILE A 210 15.30 -14.92 -28.00
N LEU A 211 15.08 -13.65 -28.33
CA LEU A 211 14.42 -13.25 -29.57
C LEU A 211 15.46 -12.99 -30.67
N PRO A 212 15.36 -13.65 -31.85
CA PRO A 212 16.25 -13.36 -32.95
C PRO A 212 16.13 -11.87 -33.34
N PRO A 213 17.22 -11.24 -33.78
CA PRO A 213 17.18 -9.85 -34.22
C PRO A 213 16.13 -9.68 -35.34
N ARG A 214 15.27 -8.69 -35.19
CA ARG A 214 14.33 -8.31 -36.25
C ARG A 214 15.17 -8.06 -37.51
N ARG A 215 14.95 -8.84 -38.56
CA ARG A 215 15.46 -8.54 -39.90
C ARG A 215 14.79 -7.25 -40.33
N ASP A 216 15.55 -6.19 -40.39
CA ASP A 216 15.14 -4.94 -41.05
C ASP A 216 14.95 -5.21 -42.54
N SER A 217 13.71 -5.39 -42.95
CA SER A 217 13.30 -5.43 -44.33
C SER A 217 13.09 -3.98 -44.82
N ALA A 218 14.17 -3.27 -45.10
CA ALA A 218 14.09 -1.97 -45.74
C ALA A 218 15.34 -1.72 -46.60
N ALA A 219 15.46 -2.47 -47.66
CA ALA A 219 16.21 -2.03 -48.84
C ALA A 219 15.22 -1.94 -50.00
N ARG A 220 14.34 -0.92 -49.98
CA ARG A 220 13.68 -0.48 -51.21
C ARG A 220 14.64 0.45 -51.95
N ALA A 221 15.26 -0.09 -53.03
CA ALA A 221 15.99 0.65 -54.01
C ALA A 221 15.15 1.83 -54.56
N ARG A 222 15.71 3.01 -54.52
CA ARG A 222 15.23 4.15 -55.32
C ARG A 222 15.61 3.91 -56.74
N PRO A 223 14.72 4.04 -57.74
CA PRO A 223 15.12 4.10 -59.14
C PRO A 223 15.73 5.47 -59.45
N ASP A 224 16.95 5.43 -59.97
CA ASP A 224 17.60 6.58 -60.59
C ASP A 224 16.75 7.10 -61.76
N ASN A 225 16.29 8.30 -61.70
CA ASN A 225 15.71 9.02 -62.83
C ASN A 225 16.75 10.02 -63.37
N LYS A 226 17.62 9.52 -64.27
CA LYS A 226 18.32 10.37 -65.22
C LYS A 226 17.47 10.48 -66.49
N SER A 227 17.04 11.66 -66.81
CA SER A 227 16.67 12.09 -68.16
C SER A 227 16.88 13.59 -68.22
N SER A 228 17.86 13.95 -68.89
CA SER A 228 18.23 14.75 -70.04
C SER A 228 17.05 15.43 -70.76
N ALA A 229 17.12 16.72 -70.79
CA ALA A 229 17.11 17.69 -71.87
C ALA A 229 16.82 19.07 -71.34
#